data_7572cda71a313eec2491b7466e113e27
#
_entry.id   7572cda71a313eec2491b7466e113e27
#
_cell.length_a   1.000
_cell.length_b   1.000
_cell.length_c   1.000
_cell.angle_alpha   90.00
_cell.angle_beta   90.00
_cell.angle_gamma   90.00
#
_symmetry.space_group_name_H-M   'P 1'
#
loop_
_entity.id
_entity.type
_entity.pdbx_description
1 polymer ?
#
loop_
_entity_poly.entity_id
_entity_poly.type
_entity_poly.pdbx_seq_one_letter_code
_entity_poly.pdbx_strand_id
1 'polypeptide(L)'
;THECDFTPGLATRINSKKASKILISYEETKNYFSSFQKEKCIVTGNPVRPAFYNDSSEAGKKFLGIDNGCKKNILLILGGSLGANQINNLVIECLDELKKDFIVVHQTGKKFAQENPDIMSSGDDSYKPYEVIFNEMVSVIQSADIIISRAGANSLWECAVCSKPMILIPLCGAGTRG
;
A
#
# COMPACT_ATOMS: atom_id res chain seq x y z
N THR A 1 -20.45 -3.43 12.47
CA THR A 1 -19.84 -3.33 11.13
C THR A 1 -18.65 -2.36 11.20
N HIS A 2 -17.68 -2.50 10.29
CA HIS A 2 -16.53 -1.60 10.16
C HIS A 2 -16.49 -1.02 8.74
N GLU A 3 -16.13 0.27 8.63
CA GLU A 3 -15.88 0.97 7.38
C GLU A 3 -14.44 1.50 7.36
N CYS A 4 -13.67 1.06 6.38
CA CYS A 4 -12.28 1.46 6.22
C CYS A 4 -12.12 2.66 5.26
N ASP A 5 -13.10 2.89 4.40
CA ASP A 5 -13.08 3.97 3.42
C ASP A 5 -13.69 5.26 3.98
N PHE A 6 -13.30 6.39 3.39
CA PHE A 6 -13.86 7.70 3.75
C PHE A 6 -15.37 7.76 3.48
N THR A 7 -15.80 7.20 2.34
CA THR A 7 -17.22 7.12 1.95
C THR A 7 -17.75 5.70 2.17
N PRO A 8 -18.82 5.52 2.97
CA PRO A 8 -19.34 4.18 3.27
C PRO A 8 -19.77 3.41 2.03
N GLY A 9 -19.28 2.18 1.94
CA GLY A 9 -19.68 1.25 0.91
C GLY A 9 -21.13 0.74 1.08
N LEU A 10 -21.67 0.12 0.02
CA LEU A 10 -23.04 -0.42 0.02
C LEU A 10 -23.26 -1.41 1.18
N ALA A 11 -22.32 -2.30 1.42
CA ALA A 11 -22.41 -3.29 2.50
C ALA A 11 -22.52 -2.59 3.87
N THR A 12 -21.68 -1.59 4.13
CA THR A 12 -21.75 -0.82 5.37
C THR A 12 -23.06 -0.05 5.50
N ARG A 13 -23.55 0.56 4.42
CA ARG A 13 -24.83 1.28 4.41
C ARG A 13 -26.02 0.37 4.72
N ILE A 14 -26.00 -0.87 4.25
CA ILE A 14 -27.03 -1.88 4.56
C ILE A 14 -26.90 -2.33 6.01
N ASN A 15 -25.71 -2.75 6.42
CA ASN A 15 -25.45 -3.31 7.75
C ASN A 15 -25.64 -2.28 8.87
N SER A 16 -25.31 -1.01 8.64
CA SER A 16 -25.43 0.07 9.63
C SER A 16 -26.85 0.27 10.15
N LYS A 17 -27.88 -0.11 9.36
CA LYS A 17 -29.29 -0.02 9.78
C LYS A 17 -29.59 -0.91 10.99
N LYS A 18 -28.96 -2.08 11.06
CA LYS A 18 -29.19 -3.09 12.13
C LYS A 18 -28.00 -3.23 13.10
N ALA A 19 -26.86 -2.65 12.78
CA ALA A 19 -25.67 -2.73 13.63
C ALA A 19 -25.89 -2.04 14.98
N SER A 20 -25.39 -2.64 16.05
CA SER A 20 -25.32 -2.01 17.39
C SER A 20 -24.24 -0.94 17.45
N LYS A 21 -23.11 -1.15 16.74
CA LYS A 21 -22.01 -0.21 16.60
C LYS A 21 -21.53 -0.16 15.15
N ILE A 22 -21.08 1.02 14.73
CA ILE A 22 -20.49 1.29 13.41
C ILE A 22 -19.08 1.79 13.68
N LEU A 23 -18.09 0.97 13.43
CA LEU A 23 -16.69 1.35 13.54
C LEU A 23 -16.27 2.03 12.25
N ILE A 24 -15.61 3.15 12.33
CA ILE A 24 -15.20 3.96 11.18
C ILE A 24 -13.74 4.36 11.30
N SER A 25 -13.05 4.48 10.15
CA SER A 25 -11.65 4.87 10.13
C SER A 25 -11.45 6.38 10.23
N TYR A 26 -12.40 7.18 9.75
CA TYR A 26 -12.31 8.64 9.71
C TYR A 26 -13.51 9.27 10.40
N GLU A 27 -13.28 10.35 11.16
CA GLU A 27 -14.36 11.09 11.84
C GLU A 27 -15.41 11.60 10.85
N GLU A 28 -14.97 12.11 9.71
CA GLU A 28 -15.82 12.69 8.67
C GLU A 28 -16.78 11.67 8.04
N THR A 29 -16.45 10.39 8.11
CA THR A 29 -17.33 9.29 7.63
C THR A 29 -18.69 9.32 8.32
N LYS A 30 -18.80 9.87 9.54
CA LYS A 30 -20.07 10.09 10.24
C LYS A 30 -21.07 10.91 9.42
N ASN A 31 -20.58 11.82 8.58
CA ASN A 31 -21.46 12.71 7.80
C ASN A 31 -22.32 11.98 6.77
N TYR A 32 -21.97 10.75 6.42
CA TYR A 32 -22.72 9.91 5.49
C TYR A 32 -23.81 9.07 6.17
N PHE A 33 -23.98 9.17 7.49
CA PHE A 33 -24.97 8.42 8.26
C PHE A 33 -26.08 9.34 8.78
N SER A 34 -27.29 8.76 9.02
CA SER A 34 -28.40 9.46 9.67
C SER A 34 -28.07 9.80 11.13
N SER A 35 -28.79 10.74 11.74
CA SER A 35 -28.58 11.13 13.14
C SER A 35 -28.57 9.92 14.09
N PHE A 36 -29.51 8.99 13.95
CA PHE A 36 -29.58 7.77 14.74
C PHE A 36 -28.37 6.85 14.55
N GLN A 37 -27.84 6.76 13.33
CA GLN A 37 -26.65 5.96 13.04
C GLN A 37 -25.36 6.63 13.51
N LYS A 38 -25.30 7.97 13.49
CA LYS A 38 -24.14 8.74 13.99
C LYS A 38 -23.83 8.44 15.47
N GLU A 39 -24.86 8.27 16.30
CA GLU A 39 -24.72 7.91 17.71
C GLU A 39 -24.07 6.53 17.92
N LYS A 40 -24.17 5.67 16.93
CA LYS A 40 -23.53 4.33 16.94
C LYS A 40 -22.10 4.33 16.38
N CYS A 41 -21.66 5.44 15.76
CA CYS A 41 -20.35 5.52 15.15
C CYS A 41 -19.26 5.68 16.22
N ILE A 42 -18.22 4.86 16.10
CA ILE A 42 -17.00 4.93 16.91
C ILE A 42 -15.82 5.01 15.96
N VAL A 43 -15.01 6.04 16.10
CA VAL A 43 -13.76 6.19 15.35
C VAL A 43 -12.71 5.26 15.95
N THR A 44 -12.27 4.30 15.17
CA THR A 44 -11.27 3.29 15.60
C THR A 44 -10.00 3.32 14.77
N GLY A 45 -9.97 4.08 13.70
CA GLY A 45 -8.97 3.91 12.66
C GLY A 45 -9.21 2.62 11.87
N ASN A 46 -8.29 2.30 10.96
CA ASN A 46 -8.30 1.04 10.23
C ASN A 46 -7.44 0.01 10.96
N PRO A 47 -7.89 -1.24 11.13
CA PRO A 47 -7.08 -2.28 11.76
C PRO A 47 -5.80 -2.53 10.97
N VAL A 48 -4.67 -2.45 11.66
CA VAL A 48 -3.34 -2.78 11.11
C VAL A 48 -2.81 -4.01 11.82
N ARG A 49 -2.18 -4.90 11.08
CA ARG A 49 -1.62 -6.15 11.63
C ARG A 49 -0.56 -5.83 12.70
N PRO A 50 -0.55 -6.54 13.84
CA PRO A 50 0.40 -6.28 14.94
C PRO A 50 1.88 -6.27 14.53
N ALA A 51 2.24 -7.04 13.50
CA ALA A 51 3.61 -7.11 12.99
C ALA A 51 4.16 -5.75 12.51
N PHE A 52 3.31 -4.81 12.10
CA PHE A 52 3.74 -3.47 11.67
C PHE A 52 4.20 -2.55 12.81
N TYR A 53 3.92 -2.92 14.07
CA TYR A 53 4.34 -2.14 15.24
C TYR A 53 5.70 -2.58 15.80
N ASN A 54 6.28 -3.67 15.28
CA ASN A 54 7.60 -4.15 15.65
C ASN A 54 8.58 -3.86 14.52
N ASP A 55 9.73 -3.26 14.83
CA ASP A 55 10.74 -2.98 13.80
C ASP A 55 11.35 -4.28 13.27
N SER A 56 11.33 -4.42 11.96
CA SER A 56 11.94 -5.51 11.21
C SER A 56 12.66 -5.01 9.94
N SER A 57 13.02 -3.74 9.90
CA SER A 57 13.66 -3.09 8.73
C SER A 57 14.93 -3.78 8.27
N GLU A 58 15.77 -4.24 9.21
CA GLU A 58 16.98 -5.01 8.89
C GLU A 58 16.68 -6.35 8.21
N ALA A 59 15.60 -7.02 8.62
CA ALA A 59 15.16 -8.25 7.95
C ALA A 59 14.68 -7.96 6.51
N GLY A 60 14.05 -6.80 6.29
CA GLY A 60 13.66 -6.32 4.96
C GLY A 60 14.87 -6.08 4.06
N LYS A 61 15.87 -5.35 4.53
CA LYS A 61 17.13 -5.12 3.78
C LYS A 61 17.81 -6.45 3.44
N LYS A 62 17.89 -7.37 4.40
CA LYS A 62 18.47 -8.70 4.18
C LYS A 62 17.71 -9.49 3.12
N PHE A 63 16.37 -9.48 3.15
CA PHE A 63 15.54 -10.13 2.13
C PHE A 63 15.80 -9.55 0.74
N LEU A 64 15.93 -8.22 0.66
CA LEU A 64 16.20 -7.50 -0.59
C LEU A 64 17.65 -7.65 -1.06
N GLY A 65 18.54 -8.28 -0.29
CA GLY A 65 19.96 -8.37 -0.60
C GLY A 65 20.64 -6.99 -0.62
N ILE A 66 20.21 -6.08 0.25
CA ILE A 66 20.78 -4.73 0.37
C ILE A 66 21.76 -4.72 1.53
N ASP A 67 23.00 -4.34 1.24
CA ASP A 67 24.05 -4.19 2.26
C ASP A 67 23.75 -2.99 3.17
N ASN A 68 24.03 -3.13 4.46
CA ASN A 68 23.89 -2.06 5.45
C ASN A 68 24.82 -0.87 5.19
N GLY A 69 25.88 -1.05 4.40
CA GLY A 69 26.75 0.01 3.92
C GLY A 69 26.22 0.81 2.73
N CYS A 70 25.12 0.37 2.11
CA CYS A 70 24.54 1.07 0.97
C CYS A 70 23.96 2.42 1.40
N LYS A 71 24.34 3.48 0.68
CA LYS A 71 23.92 4.87 0.95
C LYS A 71 22.69 5.30 0.16
N LYS A 72 22.26 4.50 -0.83
CA LYS A 72 21.06 4.83 -1.61
C LYS A 72 19.80 4.57 -0.79
N ASN A 73 18.83 5.46 -0.92
CA ASN A 73 17.51 5.28 -0.36
C ASN A 73 16.74 4.18 -1.08
N ILE A 74 15.86 3.48 -0.37
CA ILE A 74 15.01 2.42 -0.91
C ILE A 74 13.67 3.03 -1.32
N LEU A 75 13.38 2.98 -2.61
CA LEU A 75 12.07 3.34 -3.17
C LEU A 75 11.26 2.07 -3.40
N LEU A 76 10.23 1.86 -2.59
CA LEU A 76 9.31 0.73 -2.73
C LEU A 76 8.10 1.11 -3.57
N ILE A 77 7.82 0.32 -4.60
CA ILE A 77 6.69 0.53 -5.50
C ILE A 77 5.72 -0.63 -5.38
N LEU A 78 4.50 -0.33 -4.95
CA LEU A 78 3.45 -1.31 -4.69
C LEU A 78 2.34 -1.20 -5.75
N GLY A 79 2.37 -2.10 -6.74
CA GLY A 79 1.29 -2.25 -7.73
C GLY A 79 0.08 -3.03 -7.20
N GLY A 80 0.16 -3.58 -5.97
CA GLY A 80 -0.84 -4.51 -5.43
C GLY A 80 -0.74 -5.91 -6.08
N SER A 81 -1.47 -6.89 -5.53
CA SER A 81 -1.41 -8.29 -5.99
C SER A 81 -1.97 -8.50 -7.40
N LEU A 82 -2.90 -7.65 -7.82
CA LEU A 82 -3.48 -7.67 -9.18
C LEU A 82 -2.66 -6.86 -10.18
N GLY A 83 -1.64 -6.12 -9.70
CA GLY A 83 -0.82 -5.21 -10.49
C GLY A 83 -1.53 -3.88 -10.77
N ALA A 84 -0.73 -2.87 -11.03
CA ALA A 84 -1.19 -1.56 -11.45
C ALA A 84 -0.45 -1.17 -12.73
N ASN A 85 -0.92 -1.65 -13.89
CA ASN A 85 -0.24 -1.45 -15.18
C ASN A 85 0.19 0.00 -15.40
N GLN A 86 -0.65 0.96 -15.02
CA GLN A 86 -0.33 2.38 -15.13
C GLN A 86 0.91 2.76 -14.28
N ILE A 87 0.99 2.27 -13.04
CA ILE A 87 2.17 2.51 -12.18
C ILE A 87 3.37 1.77 -12.73
N ASN A 88 3.20 0.49 -13.10
CA ASN A 88 4.29 -0.31 -13.62
C ASN A 88 4.91 0.33 -14.87
N ASN A 89 4.09 0.75 -15.85
CA ASN A 89 4.57 1.40 -17.06
C ASN A 89 5.32 2.70 -16.76
N LEU A 90 4.74 3.56 -15.90
CA LEU A 90 5.40 4.81 -15.49
C LEU A 90 6.75 4.55 -14.84
N VAL A 91 6.84 3.53 -13.98
CA VAL A 91 8.10 3.15 -13.33
C VAL A 91 9.13 2.71 -14.34
N ILE A 92 8.75 1.89 -15.31
CA ILE A 92 9.68 1.42 -16.37
C ILE A 92 10.16 2.60 -17.23
N GLU A 93 9.29 3.54 -17.59
CA GLU A 93 9.66 4.74 -18.35
C GLU A 93 10.67 5.62 -17.60
N CYS A 94 10.61 5.68 -16.26
CA CYS A 94 11.47 6.50 -15.42
C CYS A 94 12.63 5.70 -14.77
N LEU A 95 12.75 4.40 -15.03
CA LEU A 95 13.60 3.49 -14.25
C LEU A 95 15.07 3.93 -14.22
N ASP A 96 15.63 4.32 -15.35
CA ASP A 96 17.03 4.73 -15.45
C ASP A 96 17.34 5.99 -14.61
N GLU A 97 16.38 6.92 -14.54
CA GLU A 97 16.50 8.10 -13.69
C GLU A 97 16.38 7.74 -12.21
N LEU A 98 15.39 6.91 -11.87
CA LEU A 98 15.18 6.46 -10.48
C LEU A 98 16.38 5.69 -9.93
N LYS A 99 17.01 4.85 -10.73
CA LYS A 99 18.20 4.06 -10.35
C LYS A 99 19.43 4.93 -10.02
N LYS A 100 19.47 6.19 -10.42
CA LYS A 100 20.58 7.10 -10.07
C LYS A 100 20.64 7.35 -8.56
N ASP A 101 19.46 7.56 -7.93
CA ASP A 101 19.36 7.99 -6.54
C ASP A 101 18.79 6.91 -5.60
N PHE A 102 18.11 5.90 -6.14
CA PHE A 102 17.41 4.89 -5.35
C PHE A 102 17.81 3.46 -5.68
N ILE A 103 17.60 2.58 -4.69
CA ILE A 103 17.35 1.17 -4.96
C ILE A 103 15.84 1.04 -5.15
N VAL A 104 15.42 0.69 -6.37
CA VAL A 104 14.00 0.57 -6.74
C VAL A 104 13.54 -0.85 -6.49
N VAL A 105 12.69 -1.06 -5.49
CA VAL A 105 12.02 -2.33 -5.19
C VAL A 105 10.62 -2.26 -5.79
N HIS A 106 10.33 -3.10 -6.78
CA HIS A 106 9.13 -2.99 -7.59
C HIS A 106 8.28 -4.25 -7.53
N GLN A 107 7.17 -4.22 -6.78
CA GLN A 107 6.17 -5.28 -6.83
C GLN A 107 5.20 -5.03 -7.99
N THR A 108 5.39 -5.78 -9.08
CA THR A 108 4.68 -5.59 -10.35
C THR A 108 3.28 -6.22 -10.39
N GLY A 109 3.05 -7.28 -9.61
CA GLY A 109 1.85 -8.12 -9.68
C GLY A 109 1.97 -9.23 -10.74
N LYS A 110 1.23 -10.32 -10.53
CA LYS A 110 1.33 -11.54 -11.35
C LYS A 110 1.13 -11.32 -12.84
N LYS A 111 0.08 -10.59 -13.19
CA LYS A 111 -0.25 -10.38 -14.60
C LYS A 111 0.87 -9.66 -15.35
N PHE A 112 1.35 -8.55 -14.78
CA PHE A 112 2.44 -7.78 -15.41
C PHE A 112 3.73 -8.59 -15.51
N ALA A 113 4.07 -9.35 -14.47
CA ALA A 113 5.26 -10.21 -14.48
C ALA A 113 5.21 -11.28 -15.59
N GLN A 114 4.05 -11.90 -15.83
CA GLN A 114 3.85 -12.88 -16.90
C GLN A 114 3.92 -12.26 -18.30
N GLU A 115 3.40 -11.04 -18.46
CA GLU A 115 3.39 -10.31 -19.73
C GLU A 115 4.75 -9.66 -20.06
N ASN A 116 5.64 -9.48 -19.05
CA ASN A 116 6.92 -8.78 -19.18
C ASN A 116 8.09 -9.55 -18.54
N PRO A 117 8.41 -10.76 -19.00
CA PRO A 117 9.48 -11.59 -18.41
C PRO A 117 10.86 -10.92 -18.50
N ASP A 118 11.12 -10.13 -19.53
CA ASP A 118 12.37 -9.39 -19.70
C ASP A 118 12.58 -8.37 -18.58
N ILE A 119 11.53 -7.67 -18.18
CA ILE A 119 11.56 -6.75 -17.04
C ILE A 119 11.86 -7.49 -15.75
N MET A 120 11.24 -8.65 -15.54
CA MET A 120 11.49 -9.47 -14.34
C MET A 120 12.92 -10.00 -14.29
N SER A 121 13.54 -10.22 -15.45
CA SER A 121 14.92 -10.71 -15.56
C SER A 121 15.97 -9.59 -15.56
N SER A 122 15.55 -8.32 -15.70
CA SER A 122 16.46 -7.16 -15.75
C SER A 122 16.90 -6.66 -14.36
N GLY A 123 16.59 -7.38 -13.28
CA GLY A 123 16.96 -7.04 -11.92
C GLY A 123 18.48 -6.92 -11.73
N ASP A 124 18.89 -5.88 -10.99
CA ASP A 124 20.30 -5.63 -10.63
C ASP A 124 20.39 -5.06 -9.18
N ASP A 125 21.55 -4.55 -8.80
CA ASP A 125 21.75 -3.98 -7.46
C ASP A 125 20.90 -2.74 -7.18
N SER A 126 20.46 -2.01 -8.22
CA SER A 126 19.65 -0.80 -8.11
C SER A 126 18.18 -1.01 -8.53
N TYR A 127 17.84 -2.15 -9.13
CA TYR A 127 16.46 -2.51 -9.49
C TYR A 127 16.13 -3.94 -9.08
N LYS A 128 15.10 -4.09 -8.27
CA LYS A 128 14.69 -5.38 -7.70
C LYS A 128 13.21 -5.62 -7.99
N PRO A 129 12.89 -6.23 -9.16
CA PRO A 129 11.51 -6.58 -9.52
C PRO A 129 11.05 -7.82 -8.78
N TYR A 130 9.83 -7.77 -8.25
CA TYR A 130 9.13 -8.88 -7.61
C TYR A 130 7.73 -9.03 -8.21
N GLU A 131 7.33 -10.26 -8.50
CA GLU A 131 5.95 -10.53 -8.87
C GLU A 131 5.01 -10.19 -7.71
N VAL A 132 5.22 -10.82 -6.56
CA VAL A 132 4.49 -10.56 -5.31
C VAL A 132 5.42 -10.82 -4.12
N ILE A 133 5.41 -9.92 -3.15
CA ILE A 133 6.07 -10.10 -1.85
C ILE A 133 4.96 -10.47 -0.85
N PHE A 134 5.14 -11.57 -0.12
CA PHE A 134 4.13 -12.07 0.82
C PHE A 134 4.52 -11.87 2.28
N ASN A 135 5.24 -12.82 2.84
CA ASN A 135 5.57 -12.86 4.27
C ASN A 135 6.50 -11.72 4.68
N GLU A 136 7.38 -11.32 3.77
CA GLU A 136 8.39 -10.28 3.98
C GLU A 136 7.85 -8.87 3.77
N MET A 137 6.60 -8.70 3.33
CA MET A 137 6.03 -7.38 3.00
C MET A 137 6.13 -6.39 4.16
N VAL A 138 5.92 -6.84 5.41
CA VAL A 138 6.04 -5.97 6.59
C VAL A 138 7.46 -5.41 6.70
N SER A 139 8.47 -6.26 6.67
CA SER A 139 9.87 -5.87 6.79
C SER A 139 10.35 -5.06 5.59
N VAL A 140 9.85 -5.35 4.39
CA VAL A 140 10.15 -4.58 3.18
C VAL A 140 9.56 -3.16 3.27
N ILE A 141 8.31 -3.01 3.70
CA ILE A 141 7.70 -1.69 3.96
C ILE A 141 8.52 -0.92 5.00
N GLN A 142 8.92 -1.57 6.08
CA GLN A 142 9.71 -0.94 7.14
C GLN A 142 11.14 -0.57 6.70
N SER A 143 11.72 -1.28 5.74
CA SER A 143 13.03 -0.94 5.17
C SER A 143 12.99 0.18 4.14
N ALA A 144 11.83 0.48 3.56
CA ALA A 144 11.69 1.51 2.54
C ALA A 144 11.84 2.93 3.13
N ASP A 145 12.43 3.84 2.35
CA ASP A 145 12.51 5.26 2.68
C ASP A 145 11.35 6.06 2.07
N ILE A 146 10.90 5.68 0.89
CA ILE A 146 9.76 6.26 0.19
C ILE A 146 8.93 5.13 -0.43
N ILE A 147 7.61 5.29 -0.45
CA ILE A 147 6.70 4.29 -1.02
C ILE A 147 5.82 4.94 -2.08
N ILE A 148 5.74 4.33 -3.27
CA ILE A 148 4.74 4.66 -4.30
C ILE A 148 3.68 3.57 -4.28
N SER A 149 2.41 3.94 -4.13
CA SER A 149 1.32 2.97 -4.03
C SER A 149 0.00 3.50 -4.58
N ARG A 150 -0.94 2.59 -4.82
CA ARG A 150 -2.35 2.95 -4.91
C ARG A 150 -2.87 3.42 -3.55
N ALA A 151 -3.89 4.27 -3.56
CA ALA A 151 -4.54 4.79 -2.36
C ALA A 151 -5.51 3.76 -1.73
N GLY A 152 -5.09 2.49 -1.63
CA GLY A 152 -5.90 1.45 -0.97
C GLY A 152 -5.84 1.61 0.55
N ALA A 153 -7.02 1.58 1.21
CA ALA A 153 -7.12 1.88 2.64
C ALA A 153 -6.15 1.06 3.51
N ASN A 154 -6.06 -0.25 3.31
CA ASN A 154 -5.19 -1.10 4.14
C ASN A 154 -3.70 -0.77 3.95
N SER A 155 -3.23 -0.68 2.71
CA SER A 155 -1.83 -0.36 2.43
C SER A 155 -1.45 1.03 2.93
N LEU A 156 -2.37 2.01 2.81
CA LEU A 156 -2.15 3.35 3.32
C LEU A 156 -1.92 3.35 4.84
N TRP A 157 -2.79 2.66 5.60
CA TRP A 157 -2.65 2.59 7.04
C TRP A 157 -1.43 1.78 7.49
N GLU A 158 -1.10 0.69 6.80
CA GLU A 158 0.10 -0.11 7.05
C GLU A 158 1.39 0.72 6.86
N CYS A 159 1.47 1.51 5.79
CA CYS A 159 2.60 2.41 5.55
C CYS A 159 2.64 3.58 6.54
N ALA A 160 1.48 4.16 6.88
CA ALA A 160 1.38 5.28 7.82
C ALA A 160 1.83 4.90 9.23
N VAL A 161 1.46 3.71 9.72
CA VAL A 161 1.92 3.18 11.03
C VAL A 161 3.45 3.05 11.06
N CYS A 162 4.07 2.69 9.93
CA CYS A 162 5.53 2.64 9.79
C CYS A 162 6.17 4.03 9.59
N SER A 163 5.38 5.12 9.64
CA SER A 163 5.85 6.51 9.40
C SER A 163 6.57 6.69 8.07
N LYS A 164 6.12 5.98 7.02
CA LYS A 164 6.76 6.04 5.70
C LYS A 164 6.15 7.14 4.84
N PRO A 165 6.98 8.03 4.23
CA PRO A 165 6.53 8.95 3.20
C PRO A 165 5.92 8.19 2.02
N MET A 166 4.77 8.66 1.52
CA MET A 166 4.04 7.99 0.44
C MET A 166 3.71 8.96 -0.70
N ILE A 167 3.89 8.47 -1.93
CA ILE A 167 3.30 9.06 -3.14
C ILE A 167 2.12 8.17 -3.53
N LEU A 168 0.92 8.73 -3.44
CA LEU A 168 -0.30 7.99 -3.71
C LEU A 168 -0.79 8.28 -5.14
N ILE A 169 -1.03 7.22 -5.91
CA ILE A 169 -1.57 7.28 -7.26
C ILE A 169 -2.93 6.58 -7.24
N PRO A 170 -4.03 7.31 -6.97
CA PRO A 170 -5.34 6.70 -6.87
C PRO A 170 -5.82 6.16 -8.22
N LEU A 171 -6.74 5.21 -8.17
CA LEU A 171 -7.46 4.76 -9.36
C LEU A 171 -8.46 5.86 -9.75
N CYS A 172 -8.38 6.31 -11.01
CA CYS A 172 -9.39 7.19 -11.59
C CYS A 172 -10.34 6.34 -12.44
N GLY A 173 -11.62 6.33 -12.11
CA GLY A 173 -12.61 5.58 -12.91
C GLY A 173 -13.97 5.44 -12.23
N ALA A 174 -15.01 5.13 -13.01
CA ALA A 174 -16.34 4.84 -12.49
C ALA A 174 -16.28 3.62 -11.56
N GLY A 175 -16.75 3.78 -10.31
CA GLY A 175 -16.77 2.73 -9.29
C GLY A 175 -15.60 2.75 -8.29
N THR A 176 -14.65 3.67 -8.43
CA THR A 176 -13.66 3.92 -7.40
C THR A 176 -14.28 4.72 -6.25
N ARG A 177 -13.94 4.34 -5.01
CA ARG A 177 -14.36 5.04 -3.81
C ARG A 177 -13.18 5.81 -3.26
N GLY A 178 -13.10 7.03 -3.56
CA GLY A 178 -12.03 7.89 -3.06
C GLY A 178 -12.25 9.30 -3.49
#